data_ed2da6598fd0ea8940a04a98db527793
#
_entry.id   ed2da6598fd0ea8940a04a98db527793
#
_cell.length_a   1.000
_cell.length_b   1.000
_cell.length_c   1.000
_cell.angle_alpha   90.00
_cell.angle_beta   90.00
_cell.angle_gamma   90.00
#
_symmetry.space_group_name_H-M   'P 1'
#
loop_
_entity.id
_entity.type
_entity.pdbx_description
1 polymer ?
#
loop_
_entity_poly.entity_id
_entity_poly.type
_entity_poly.pdbx_seq_one_letter_code
_entity_poly.pdbx_strand_id
1 'polypeptide(L)'
;MSEQRKRVLLAAPRGYCAGVDRAVVAVEKALEHYGAPVYVRKEIVHNKFVVETLTERGAVFVDETDEVPEGARVVFSAHGVSPAVHAAAAVRGLKTIDATCPLVTKVHKEAVRFAADDYDILLIGHEGHEEVEGTAGEAPAHIQVVNSPEEVHKVTVRDPDKVIWISQTTLSVDETMETVRRLRERFPTLQDPPSDDICYATQNRQVAVKKLAPHCDVVITVGSANSSNSVRLVEVALDAGARASYRVDRASEVDPAWFDGATTVGVTSGASVPEILVRDVLELLAGLGYDSVEEVRTATEDLMFSLPRELRTDLKAAGEPPARPRRGARRELAVEPV
;
A
#
# COMPACT_ATOMS: atom_id res chain seq x y z
N MET A 1 -32.45 -30.90 8.76
CA MET A 1 -31.73 -29.59 8.76
C MET A 1 -30.74 -29.68 7.62
N SER A 2 -30.87 -28.89 6.53
CA SER A 2 -29.89 -28.88 5.47
C SER A 2 -28.57 -28.35 6.08
N GLU A 3 -27.50 -29.12 6.00
CA GLU A 3 -26.17 -28.63 6.31
C GLU A 3 -25.96 -27.37 5.48
N GLN A 4 -25.75 -26.22 6.13
CA GLN A 4 -25.50 -24.96 5.47
C GLN A 4 -24.11 -25.07 4.83
N ARG A 5 -24.06 -25.09 3.50
CA ARG A 5 -22.82 -25.33 2.74
C ARG A 5 -21.80 -24.24 3.06
N LYS A 6 -20.62 -24.64 3.53
CA LYS A 6 -19.51 -23.73 3.77
C LYS A 6 -19.02 -23.09 2.47
N ARG A 7 -18.73 -21.78 2.49
CA ARG A 7 -18.26 -21.06 1.29
C ARG A 7 -17.27 -19.95 1.62
N VAL A 8 -16.50 -19.57 0.61
CA VAL A 8 -15.63 -18.38 0.62
C VAL A 8 -16.22 -17.30 -0.28
N LEU A 9 -16.28 -16.07 0.22
CA LEU A 9 -16.48 -14.87 -0.59
C LEU A 9 -15.10 -14.21 -0.79
N LEU A 10 -14.64 -14.19 -2.04
CA LEU A 10 -13.31 -13.68 -2.40
C LEU A 10 -13.41 -12.28 -2.98
N ALA A 11 -12.81 -11.30 -2.29
CA ALA A 11 -12.83 -9.89 -2.73
C ALA A 11 -12.09 -9.68 -4.07
N ALA A 12 -12.64 -8.84 -4.93
CA ALA A 12 -11.97 -8.34 -6.12
C ALA A 12 -12.32 -6.84 -6.34
N PRO A 13 -11.30 -5.95 -6.51
CA PRO A 13 -9.87 -6.27 -6.61
C PRO A 13 -9.23 -6.61 -5.27
N ARG A 14 -8.09 -7.29 -5.33
CA ARG A 14 -7.20 -7.64 -4.23
C ARG A 14 -5.76 -7.74 -4.75
N GLY A 15 -4.78 -7.93 -3.87
CA GLY A 15 -3.39 -8.14 -4.24
C GLY A 15 -2.72 -6.92 -4.86
N TYR A 16 -1.66 -7.12 -5.60
CA TYR A 16 -0.80 -6.05 -6.12
C TYR A 16 -1.57 -4.95 -6.83
N CYS A 17 -1.31 -3.71 -6.43
CA CYS A 17 -1.69 -2.52 -7.19
C CYS A 17 -0.58 -2.13 -8.18
N ALA A 18 -0.87 -1.21 -9.11
CA ALA A 18 0.09 -0.75 -10.11
C ALA A 18 1.37 -0.13 -9.51
N GLY A 19 1.26 0.55 -8.35
CA GLY A 19 2.40 1.15 -7.66
C GLY A 19 3.34 0.08 -7.08
N VAL A 20 2.77 -0.92 -6.43
CA VAL A 20 3.49 -2.06 -5.85
C VAL A 20 4.15 -2.90 -6.96
N ASP A 21 3.40 -3.27 -8.00
CA ASP A 21 3.95 -4.04 -9.13
C ASP A 21 5.15 -3.32 -9.75
N ARG A 22 5.04 -2.00 -9.98
CA ARG A 22 6.13 -1.17 -10.47
C ARG A 22 7.36 -1.22 -9.58
N ALA A 23 7.19 -1.13 -8.26
CA ALA A 23 8.30 -1.08 -7.32
C ALA A 23 9.01 -2.44 -7.20
N VAL A 24 8.26 -3.52 -7.10
CA VAL A 24 8.81 -4.89 -7.05
C VAL A 24 9.55 -5.22 -8.34
N VAL A 25 8.95 -4.96 -9.50
CA VAL A 25 9.58 -5.17 -10.82
C VAL A 25 10.82 -4.29 -11.00
N ALA A 26 10.86 -3.09 -10.40
CA ALA A 26 12.06 -2.25 -10.46
C ALA A 26 13.27 -2.91 -9.77
N VAL A 27 13.07 -3.51 -8.58
CA VAL A 27 14.16 -4.24 -7.89
C VAL A 27 14.55 -5.51 -8.68
N GLU A 28 13.56 -6.29 -9.16
CA GLU A 28 13.82 -7.47 -9.97
C GLU A 28 14.67 -7.13 -11.21
N LYS A 29 14.29 -6.10 -11.94
CA LYS A 29 15.01 -5.64 -13.13
C LYS A 29 16.36 -5.04 -12.82
N ALA A 30 16.51 -4.36 -11.67
CA ALA A 30 17.80 -3.88 -11.22
C ALA A 30 18.76 -5.04 -10.92
N LEU A 31 18.29 -6.10 -10.25
CA LEU A 31 19.06 -7.31 -10.00
C LEU A 31 19.45 -8.04 -11.30
N GLU A 32 18.51 -8.16 -12.24
CA GLU A 32 18.76 -8.79 -13.54
C GLU A 32 19.79 -8.02 -14.37
N HIS A 33 19.70 -6.70 -14.39
CA HIS A 33 20.52 -5.83 -15.24
C HIS A 33 21.90 -5.52 -14.67
N TYR A 34 21.97 -5.22 -13.36
CA TYR A 34 23.22 -4.78 -12.73
C TYR A 34 23.92 -5.90 -11.96
N GLY A 35 23.22 -7.00 -11.68
CA GLY A 35 23.68 -8.05 -10.77
C GLY A 35 23.54 -7.65 -9.29
N ALA A 36 23.67 -8.65 -8.44
CA ALA A 36 23.69 -8.46 -6.99
C ALA A 36 25.07 -7.92 -6.52
N PRO A 37 25.12 -7.14 -5.42
CA PRO A 37 23.96 -6.68 -4.63
C PRO A 37 23.29 -5.43 -5.22
N VAL A 38 21.97 -5.34 -5.05
CA VAL A 38 21.19 -4.11 -5.20
C VAL A 38 20.66 -3.73 -3.82
N TYR A 39 20.99 -2.54 -3.36
CA TYR A 39 20.52 -2.06 -2.06
C TYR A 39 19.09 -1.49 -2.19
N VAL A 40 18.28 -1.66 -1.16
CA VAL A 40 16.93 -1.11 -1.07
C VAL A 40 16.79 -0.42 0.27
N ARG A 41 16.48 0.88 0.26
CA ARG A 41 16.24 1.63 1.50
C ARG A 41 14.86 1.29 2.03
N LYS A 42 14.80 0.87 3.30
CA LYS A 42 13.59 0.33 3.95
C LYS A 42 13.02 -0.86 3.16
N GLU A 43 11.80 -1.25 3.41
CA GLU A 43 11.12 -2.27 2.61
C GLU A 43 10.65 -1.67 1.28
N ILE A 44 10.87 -2.36 0.17
CA ILE A 44 10.39 -1.88 -1.15
C ILE A 44 8.87 -1.66 -1.15
N VAL A 45 8.15 -2.53 -0.46
CA VAL A 45 6.74 -2.49 -0.12
C VAL A 45 6.54 -3.24 1.20
N HIS A 46 5.56 -2.89 2.01
CA HIS A 46 5.30 -3.56 3.28
C HIS A 46 4.69 -4.95 3.09
N ASN A 47 5.56 -5.92 2.79
CA ASN A 47 5.21 -7.33 2.69
C ASN A 47 6.43 -8.21 2.93
N LYS A 48 6.42 -9.01 4.01
CA LYS A 48 7.55 -9.85 4.41
C LYS A 48 7.97 -10.85 3.35
N PHE A 49 7.00 -11.52 2.69
CA PHE A 49 7.29 -12.49 1.64
C PHE A 49 8.01 -11.84 0.46
N VAL A 50 7.63 -10.61 0.08
CA VAL A 50 8.30 -9.87 -1.00
C VAL A 50 9.73 -9.53 -0.61
N VAL A 51 9.94 -9.02 0.61
CA VAL A 51 11.28 -8.71 1.13
C VAL A 51 12.15 -9.95 1.16
N GLU A 52 11.67 -11.06 1.71
CA GLU A 52 12.38 -12.34 1.75
C GLU A 52 12.75 -12.83 0.34
N THR A 53 11.79 -12.85 -0.58
CA THR A 53 11.99 -13.31 -1.97
C THR A 53 13.04 -12.46 -2.71
N LEU A 54 13.03 -11.14 -2.52
CA LEU A 54 14.03 -10.26 -3.15
C LEU A 54 15.40 -10.39 -2.48
N THR A 55 15.44 -10.61 -1.17
CA THR A 55 16.70 -10.88 -0.43
C THR A 55 17.37 -12.17 -0.94
N GLU A 56 16.61 -13.24 -1.13
CA GLU A 56 17.12 -14.50 -1.71
C GLU A 56 17.69 -14.32 -3.13
N ARG A 57 17.22 -13.31 -3.86
CA ARG A 57 17.71 -12.95 -5.20
C ARG A 57 18.88 -11.97 -5.18
N GLY A 58 19.32 -11.52 -4.01
CA GLY A 58 20.49 -10.65 -3.83
C GLY A 58 20.20 -9.17 -3.60
N ALA A 59 18.95 -8.80 -3.29
CA ALA A 59 18.66 -7.48 -2.76
C ALA A 59 19.15 -7.38 -1.30
N VAL A 60 19.70 -6.23 -0.92
CA VAL A 60 20.15 -5.93 0.43
C VAL A 60 19.32 -4.80 0.98
N PHE A 61 18.44 -5.09 1.92
CA PHE A 61 17.62 -4.10 2.57
C PHE A 61 18.38 -3.41 3.69
N VAL A 62 18.38 -2.08 3.69
CA VAL A 62 19.04 -1.22 4.65
C VAL A 62 18.06 -0.21 5.23
N ASP A 63 18.30 0.25 6.45
CA ASP A 63 17.44 1.27 7.05
C ASP A 63 17.72 2.65 6.46
N GLU A 64 18.99 3.03 6.31
CA GLU A 64 19.36 4.35 5.82
C GLU A 64 20.44 4.29 4.74
N THR A 65 20.59 5.41 4.03
CA THR A 65 21.53 5.51 2.90
C THR A 65 23.00 5.48 3.32
N ASP A 66 23.33 5.71 4.59
CA ASP A 66 24.69 5.65 5.13
C ASP A 66 25.20 4.22 5.28
N GLU A 67 24.32 3.23 5.34
CA GLU A 67 24.64 1.81 5.32
C GLU A 67 25.01 1.29 3.91
N VAL A 68 24.67 2.05 2.86
CA VAL A 68 24.97 1.67 1.48
C VAL A 68 26.43 2.03 1.16
N PRO A 69 27.25 1.14 0.58
CA PRO A 69 28.60 1.47 0.14
C PRO A 69 28.62 2.65 -0.84
N GLU A 70 29.61 3.53 -0.74
CA GLU A 70 29.75 4.69 -1.63
C GLU A 70 29.74 4.27 -3.11
N GLY A 71 29.02 5.02 -3.92
CA GLY A 71 28.89 4.77 -5.35
C GLY A 71 28.03 3.55 -5.73
N ALA A 72 27.53 2.80 -4.75
CA ALA A 72 26.66 1.64 -5.01
C ALA A 72 25.26 2.06 -5.47
N ARG A 73 24.46 1.09 -5.95
CA ARG A 73 23.07 1.30 -6.36
C ARG A 73 22.12 1.15 -5.19
N VAL A 74 21.18 2.06 -5.08
CA VAL A 74 20.11 1.99 -4.10
C VAL A 74 18.76 2.27 -4.75
N VAL A 75 17.77 1.48 -4.40
CA VAL A 75 16.37 1.66 -4.79
C VAL A 75 15.63 2.30 -3.62
N PHE A 76 14.90 3.39 -3.89
CA PHE A 76 13.96 3.97 -2.94
C PHE A 76 12.60 3.29 -3.07
N SER A 77 11.93 3.07 -1.95
CA SER A 77 10.69 2.31 -1.84
C SER A 77 9.49 2.97 -2.55
N ALA A 78 8.41 2.22 -2.69
CA ALA A 78 7.15 2.72 -3.22
C ALA A 78 6.54 3.86 -2.38
N HIS A 79 6.92 3.94 -1.11
CA HIS A 79 6.37 4.89 -0.13
C HIS A 79 6.87 6.33 -0.32
N GLY A 80 7.93 6.51 -1.12
CA GLY A 80 8.57 7.81 -1.31
C GLY A 80 9.59 8.13 -0.22
N VAL A 81 10.41 9.12 -0.49
CA VAL A 81 11.44 9.61 0.41
C VAL A 81 11.49 11.14 0.39
N SER A 82 11.91 11.73 1.50
CA SER A 82 12.09 13.18 1.60
C SER A 82 13.25 13.69 0.73
N PRO A 83 13.29 14.98 0.37
CA PRO A 83 14.45 15.59 -0.28
C PRO A 83 15.76 15.40 0.46
N ALA A 84 15.73 15.32 1.80
CA ALA A 84 16.91 15.08 2.62
C ALA A 84 17.55 13.72 2.34
N VAL A 85 16.75 12.67 2.09
CA VAL A 85 17.25 11.33 1.72
C VAL A 85 17.91 11.36 0.33
N HIS A 86 17.32 12.06 -0.63
CA HIS A 86 17.94 12.28 -1.94
C HIS A 86 19.28 13.00 -1.82
N ALA A 87 19.35 14.06 -1.00
CA ALA A 87 20.60 14.80 -0.77
C ALA A 87 21.67 13.92 -0.10
N ALA A 88 21.30 13.12 0.92
CA ALA A 88 22.22 12.21 1.58
C ALA A 88 22.78 11.15 0.61
N ALA A 89 21.94 10.57 -0.24
CA ALA A 89 22.37 9.65 -1.28
C ALA A 89 23.32 10.29 -2.29
N ALA A 90 23.04 11.55 -2.71
CA ALA A 90 23.89 12.29 -3.64
C ALA A 90 25.28 12.61 -3.06
N VAL A 91 25.36 13.00 -1.78
CA VAL A 91 26.64 13.23 -1.08
C VAL A 91 27.53 11.98 -1.09
N ARG A 92 26.94 10.80 -0.99
CA ARG A 92 27.66 9.51 -1.04
C ARG A 92 27.88 8.97 -2.45
N GLY A 93 27.47 9.74 -3.50
CA GLY A 93 27.61 9.33 -4.89
C GLY A 93 26.78 8.09 -5.24
N LEU A 94 25.70 7.79 -4.51
CA LEU A 94 24.88 6.61 -4.74
C LEU A 94 24.13 6.75 -6.09
N LYS A 95 24.01 5.62 -6.80
CA LYS A 95 23.23 5.53 -8.03
C LYS A 95 21.80 5.17 -7.68
N THR A 96 20.95 6.16 -7.56
CA THR A 96 19.58 5.98 -7.09
C THR A 96 18.64 5.51 -8.21
N ILE A 97 17.70 4.64 -7.86
CA ILE A 97 16.53 4.26 -8.65
C ILE A 97 15.31 4.58 -7.80
N ASP A 98 14.54 5.58 -8.21
CA ASP A 98 13.38 6.02 -7.45
C ASP A 98 12.13 5.22 -7.85
N ALA A 99 11.74 4.25 -6.99
CA ALA A 99 10.55 3.46 -7.18
C ALA A 99 9.29 4.04 -6.52
N THR A 100 9.33 5.28 -6.02
CA THR A 100 8.17 5.97 -5.46
C THR A 100 6.95 5.83 -6.36
N CYS A 101 5.82 5.43 -5.78
CA CYS A 101 4.56 5.33 -6.50
C CYS A 101 4.16 6.71 -7.08
N PRO A 102 3.75 6.79 -8.36
CA PRO A 102 3.32 8.07 -8.94
C PRO A 102 2.19 8.76 -8.18
N LEU A 103 1.35 8.00 -7.46
CA LEU A 103 0.27 8.57 -6.63
C LEU A 103 0.81 9.18 -5.33
N VAL A 104 1.87 8.63 -4.76
CA VAL A 104 2.62 9.25 -3.65
C VAL A 104 3.35 10.50 -4.14
N THR A 105 4.02 10.42 -5.31
CA THR A 105 4.66 11.59 -5.93
C THR A 105 3.68 12.73 -6.17
N LYS A 106 2.39 12.44 -6.46
CA LYS A 106 1.34 13.45 -6.56
C LYS A 106 1.19 14.21 -5.24
N VAL A 107 1.06 13.52 -4.12
CA VAL A 107 0.90 14.12 -2.79
C VAL A 107 2.13 14.97 -2.42
N HIS A 108 3.35 14.47 -2.68
CA HIS A 108 4.58 15.24 -2.49
C HIS A 108 4.56 16.57 -3.28
N LYS A 109 4.15 16.53 -4.55
CA LYS A 109 4.06 17.75 -5.38
C LYS A 109 3.00 18.72 -4.88
N GLU A 110 1.91 18.24 -4.34
CA GLU A 110 0.87 19.07 -3.72
C GLU A 110 1.41 19.74 -2.46
N ALA A 111 2.11 18.99 -1.61
CA ALA A 111 2.78 19.54 -0.43
C ALA A 111 3.74 20.69 -0.80
N VAL A 112 4.61 20.48 -1.78
CA VAL A 112 5.55 21.52 -2.27
C VAL A 112 4.82 22.75 -2.81
N ARG A 113 3.76 22.52 -3.61
CA ARG A 113 2.98 23.61 -4.21
C ARG A 113 2.29 24.47 -3.15
N PHE A 114 1.59 23.84 -2.20
CA PHE A 114 0.88 24.58 -1.18
C PHE A 114 1.81 25.26 -0.17
N ALA A 115 2.96 24.66 0.12
CA ALA A 115 4.00 25.33 0.91
C ALA A 115 4.55 26.58 0.21
N ALA A 116 4.74 26.54 -1.13
CA ALA A 116 5.17 27.70 -1.92
C ALA A 116 4.12 28.83 -1.92
N ASP A 117 2.85 28.49 -1.79
CA ASP A 117 1.73 29.45 -1.65
C ASP A 117 1.48 29.86 -0.17
N ASP A 118 2.39 29.45 0.74
CA ASP A 118 2.39 29.75 2.19
C ASP A 118 1.14 29.25 2.93
N TYR A 119 0.66 28.05 2.57
CA TYR A 119 -0.40 27.35 3.31
C TYR A 119 0.16 26.62 4.53
N ASP A 120 -0.64 26.52 5.59
CA ASP A 120 -0.49 25.47 6.60
C ASP A 120 -1.12 24.18 6.07
N ILE A 121 -0.33 23.11 6.02
CA ILE A 121 -0.68 21.84 5.42
C ILE A 121 -0.92 20.81 6.53
N LEU A 122 -2.13 20.30 6.64
CA LEU A 122 -2.49 19.26 7.58
C LEU A 122 -2.42 17.90 6.89
N LEU A 123 -1.35 17.17 7.15
CA LEU A 123 -1.13 15.84 6.61
C LEU A 123 -1.83 14.80 7.50
N ILE A 124 -2.99 14.30 7.06
CA ILE A 124 -3.67 13.19 7.73
C ILE A 124 -2.89 11.92 7.43
N GLY A 125 -2.36 11.27 8.46
CA GLY A 125 -1.51 10.08 8.31
C GLY A 125 -0.92 9.61 9.62
N HIS A 126 -0.31 8.44 9.61
CA HIS A 126 0.28 7.83 10.79
C HIS A 126 1.73 8.28 10.96
N GLU A 127 2.02 9.00 12.03
CA GLU A 127 3.38 9.39 12.40
C GLU A 127 4.30 8.15 12.47
N GLY A 128 5.52 8.26 11.93
CA GLY A 128 6.45 7.14 11.82
C GLY A 128 6.23 6.22 10.61
N HIS A 129 5.20 6.43 9.81
CA HIS A 129 5.05 5.72 8.54
C HIS A 129 5.94 6.37 7.46
N GLU A 130 6.67 5.58 6.69
CA GLU A 130 7.65 6.05 5.67
C GLU A 130 7.03 7.05 4.67
N GLU A 131 5.79 6.82 4.22
CA GLU A 131 5.09 7.72 3.31
C GLU A 131 4.81 9.08 3.95
N VAL A 132 4.46 9.08 5.24
CA VAL A 132 4.20 10.31 6.01
C VAL A 132 5.50 11.07 6.25
N GLU A 133 6.58 10.39 6.62
CA GLU A 133 7.91 10.99 6.77
C GLU A 133 8.42 11.60 5.46
N GLY A 134 8.24 10.87 4.34
CA GLY A 134 8.59 11.34 3.00
C GLY A 134 7.85 12.61 2.62
N THR A 135 6.53 12.61 2.77
CA THR A 135 5.67 13.75 2.45
C THR A 135 5.93 14.95 3.37
N ALA A 136 6.02 14.71 4.69
CA ALA A 136 6.30 15.78 5.67
C ALA A 136 7.66 16.44 5.42
N GLY A 137 8.64 15.64 4.96
CA GLY A 137 9.96 16.13 4.61
C GLY A 137 10.02 17.03 3.39
N GLU A 138 8.98 17.08 2.53
CA GLU A 138 8.90 18.00 1.39
C GLU A 138 8.78 19.47 1.83
N ALA A 139 8.07 19.73 2.93
CA ALA A 139 7.85 21.09 3.44
C ALA A 139 7.70 21.10 4.97
N PRO A 140 8.76 20.75 5.73
CA PRO A 140 8.66 20.52 7.18
C PRO A 140 8.25 21.76 7.98
N ALA A 141 8.44 22.97 7.44
CA ALA A 141 8.00 24.21 8.09
C ALA A 141 6.50 24.51 7.90
N HIS A 142 5.82 23.81 7.00
CA HIS A 142 4.43 24.04 6.63
C HIS A 142 3.52 22.87 6.97
N ILE A 143 4.08 21.67 7.19
CA ILE A 143 3.31 20.45 7.38
C ILE A 143 3.21 20.10 8.86
N GLN A 144 1.99 19.84 9.30
CA GLN A 144 1.69 19.23 10.59
C GLN A 144 0.94 17.91 10.34
N VAL A 145 1.42 16.81 10.96
CA VAL A 145 0.77 15.50 10.88
C VAL A 145 -0.43 15.45 11.83
N VAL A 146 -1.52 14.86 11.37
CA VAL A 146 -2.75 14.62 12.14
C VAL A 146 -3.02 13.12 12.09
N ASN A 147 -2.77 12.42 13.21
CA ASN A 147 -2.83 10.95 13.25
C ASN A 147 -4.26 10.40 13.27
N SER A 148 -5.19 11.14 13.91
CA SER A 148 -6.57 10.66 14.09
C SER A 148 -7.54 11.81 14.27
N PRO A 149 -8.87 11.55 14.15
CA PRO A 149 -9.89 12.55 14.43
C PRO A 149 -9.80 13.15 15.84
N GLU A 150 -9.33 12.39 16.83
CA GLU A 150 -9.18 12.82 18.22
C GLU A 150 -8.07 13.86 18.38
N GLU A 151 -7.08 13.88 17.48
CA GLU A 151 -5.95 14.82 17.55
C GLU A 151 -6.21 16.17 16.90
N VAL A 152 -7.34 16.35 16.22
CA VAL A 152 -7.71 17.60 15.56
C VAL A 152 -7.66 18.80 16.53
N HIS A 153 -7.98 18.59 17.81
CA HIS A 153 -7.91 19.66 18.81
C HIS A 153 -6.48 20.17 19.11
N LYS A 154 -5.45 19.40 18.80
CA LYS A 154 -4.03 19.74 18.99
C LYS A 154 -3.45 20.58 17.84
N VAL A 155 -4.12 20.61 16.69
CA VAL A 155 -3.63 21.29 15.48
C VAL A 155 -3.48 22.79 15.75
N THR A 156 -2.36 23.37 15.31
CA THR A 156 -2.12 24.81 15.33
C THR A 156 -1.78 25.29 13.94
N VAL A 157 -2.32 26.43 13.54
CA VAL A 157 -2.07 27.02 12.21
C VAL A 157 -1.66 28.49 12.37
N ARG A 158 -0.86 28.98 11.45
CA ARG A 158 -0.40 30.38 11.42
C ARG A 158 -1.52 31.30 10.91
N ASP A 159 -2.22 30.86 9.86
CA ASP A 159 -3.31 31.59 9.22
C ASP A 159 -4.52 30.65 9.02
N PRO A 160 -5.61 30.80 9.78
CA PRO A 160 -6.79 29.96 9.64
C PRO A 160 -7.47 30.04 8.27
N ASP A 161 -7.21 31.09 7.48
CA ASP A 161 -7.77 31.26 6.15
C ASP A 161 -6.91 30.62 5.05
N LYS A 162 -5.71 30.13 5.40
CA LYS A 162 -4.76 29.47 4.50
C LYS A 162 -4.40 28.06 4.98
N VAL A 163 -5.40 27.23 5.15
CA VAL A 163 -5.24 25.83 5.59
C VAL A 163 -5.71 24.87 4.53
N ILE A 164 -4.91 23.85 4.25
CA ILE A 164 -5.26 22.74 3.37
C ILE A 164 -4.97 21.42 4.06
N TRP A 165 -5.78 20.40 3.77
CA TRP A 165 -5.45 19.04 4.15
C TRP A 165 -4.96 18.24 2.94
N ILE A 166 -4.04 17.31 3.19
CA ILE A 166 -3.62 16.23 2.29
C ILE A 166 -3.58 14.95 3.11
N SER A 167 -3.46 13.78 2.48
CA SER A 167 -3.46 12.53 3.22
C SER A 167 -2.46 11.50 2.72
N GLN A 168 -2.08 10.60 3.62
CA GLN A 168 -1.44 9.33 3.28
C GLN A 168 -2.35 8.51 2.36
N THR A 169 -1.77 7.83 1.36
CA THR A 169 -2.55 7.16 0.30
C THR A 169 -3.27 5.89 0.73
N THR A 170 -2.96 5.35 1.93
CA THR A 170 -3.41 4.03 2.40
C THR A 170 -4.31 4.04 3.64
N LEU A 171 -4.92 5.18 3.96
CA LEU A 171 -5.82 5.34 5.10
C LEU A 171 -7.22 4.74 4.85
N SER A 172 -7.97 4.58 5.94
CA SER A 172 -9.41 4.39 5.87
C SER A 172 -10.08 5.64 5.30
N VAL A 173 -10.93 5.46 4.28
CA VAL A 173 -11.68 6.57 3.69
C VAL A 173 -12.60 7.22 4.72
N ASP A 174 -13.32 6.40 5.50
CA ASP A 174 -14.30 6.89 6.47
C ASP A 174 -13.62 7.65 7.62
N GLU A 175 -12.52 7.12 8.17
CA GLU A 175 -11.75 7.79 9.23
C GLU A 175 -11.12 9.10 8.74
N THR A 176 -10.58 9.11 7.52
CA THR A 176 -10.04 10.32 6.91
C THR A 176 -11.13 11.38 6.76
N MET A 177 -12.30 11.01 6.26
CA MET A 177 -13.40 11.96 6.10
C MET A 177 -13.97 12.45 7.43
N GLU A 178 -13.95 11.63 8.49
CA GLU A 178 -14.30 12.09 9.84
C GLU A 178 -13.27 13.10 10.37
N THR A 179 -11.96 12.85 10.14
CA THR A 179 -10.90 13.81 10.47
C THR A 179 -11.12 15.13 9.74
N VAL A 180 -11.38 15.09 8.43
CA VAL A 180 -11.66 16.28 7.61
C VAL A 180 -12.90 17.02 8.11
N ARG A 181 -13.97 16.32 8.48
CA ARG A 181 -15.18 16.93 9.04
C ARG A 181 -14.86 17.72 10.30
N ARG A 182 -14.10 17.15 11.25
CA ARG A 182 -13.70 17.85 12.49
C ARG A 182 -12.73 18.99 12.20
N LEU A 183 -11.83 18.85 11.22
CA LEU A 183 -10.96 19.96 10.80
C LEU A 183 -11.77 21.12 10.22
N ARG A 184 -12.81 20.86 9.42
CA ARG A 184 -13.71 21.91 8.88
C ARG A 184 -14.52 22.62 9.96
N GLU A 185 -14.93 21.94 11.02
CA GLU A 185 -15.58 22.57 12.16
C GLU A 185 -14.66 23.58 12.84
N ARG A 186 -13.35 23.29 12.85
CA ARG A 186 -12.34 24.16 13.46
C ARG A 186 -11.81 25.23 12.51
N PHE A 187 -11.66 24.87 11.23
CA PHE A 187 -11.16 25.73 10.15
C PHE A 187 -12.19 25.77 9.02
N PRO A 188 -13.19 26.68 9.07
CA PRO A 188 -14.27 26.72 8.08
C PRO A 188 -13.81 26.96 6.63
N THR A 189 -12.63 27.56 6.46
CA THR A 189 -12.01 27.84 5.15
C THR A 189 -11.07 26.74 4.68
N LEU A 190 -11.01 25.60 5.40
CA LEU A 190 -10.15 24.45 5.05
C LEU A 190 -10.34 24.03 3.59
N GLN A 191 -9.26 24.03 2.85
CA GLN A 191 -9.26 23.63 1.44
C GLN A 191 -9.09 22.13 1.27
N ASP A 192 -9.68 21.59 0.21
CA ASP A 192 -9.52 20.22 -0.21
C ASP A 192 -8.33 20.07 -1.19
N PRO A 193 -7.66 18.92 -1.23
CA PRO A 193 -6.71 18.61 -2.28
C PRO A 193 -7.42 18.62 -3.65
N PRO A 194 -6.71 18.91 -4.75
CA PRO A 194 -7.30 19.01 -6.09
C PRO A 194 -7.95 17.72 -6.59
N SER A 195 -7.56 16.59 -6.03
CA SER A 195 -8.13 15.27 -6.28
C SER A 195 -7.83 14.37 -5.08
N ASP A 196 -8.53 13.25 -4.96
CA ASP A 196 -8.37 12.31 -3.86
C ASP A 196 -6.91 11.89 -3.66
N ASP A 197 -6.42 11.95 -2.41
CA ASP A 197 -5.09 11.48 -2.04
C ASP A 197 -5.10 10.01 -1.69
N ILE A 198 -6.18 9.51 -1.06
CA ILE A 198 -6.33 8.07 -0.85
C ILE A 198 -6.41 7.41 -2.22
N CYS A 199 -5.44 6.55 -2.51
CA CYS A 199 -5.28 6.01 -3.85
C CYS A 199 -6.44 5.08 -4.25
N TYR A 200 -6.70 4.99 -5.57
CA TYR A 200 -7.75 4.13 -6.13
C TYR A 200 -7.67 2.68 -5.62
N ALA A 201 -6.45 2.16 -5.45
CA ALA A 201 -6.25 0.79 -5.02
C ALA A 201 -6.71 0.57 -3.58
N THR A 202 -6.46 1.53 -2.69
CA THR A 202 -6.95 1.54 -1.32
C THR A 202 -8.46 1.63 -1.30
N GLN A 203 -9.03 2.60 -2.02
CA GLN A 203 -10.48 2.79 -2.09
C GLN A 203 -11.20 1.55 -2.63
N ASN A 204 -10.74 0.98 -3.74
CA ASN A 204 -11.35 -0.19 -4.36
C ASN A 204 -11.36 -1.42 -3.43
N ARG A 205 -10.25 -1.66 -2.68
CA ARG A 205 -10.18 -2.78 -1.73
C ARG A 205 -11.12 -2.57 -0.56
N GLN A 206 -11.23 -1.36 -0.04
CA GLN A 206 -12.19 -1.04 1.03
C GLN A 206 -13.64 -1.22 0.54
N VAL A 207 -13.97 -0.76 -0.67
CA VAL A 207 -15.30 -0.98 -1.26
C VAL A 207 -15.61 -2.48 -1.42
N ALA A 208 -14.63 -3.28 -1.86
CA ALA A 208 -14.81 -4.72 -1.99
C ALA A 208 -15.06 -5.40 -0.64
N VAL A 209 -14.29 -5.01 0.40
CA VAL A 209 -14.47 -5.52 1.77
C VAL A 209 -15.83 -5.10 2.34
N LYS A 210 -16.22 -3.83 2.22
CA LYS A 210 -17.53 -3.32 2.66
C LYS A 210 -18.70 -4.09 2.02
N LYS A 211 -18.54 -4.53 0.76
CA LYS A 211 -19.56 -5.29 0.06
C LYS A 211 -19.69 -6.73 0.55
N LEU A 212 -18.57 -7.41 0.88
CA LEU A 212 -18.62 -8.81 1.30
C LEU A 212 -18.81 -8.99 2.82
N ALA A 213 -18.27 -8.10 3.65
CA ALA A 213 -18.22 -8.25 5.10
C ALA A 213 -19.59 -8.50 5.77
N PRO A 214 -20.71 -7.81 5.38
CA PRO A 214 -22.01 -8.09 5.98
C PRO A 214 -22.54 -9.52 5.75
N HIS A 215 -21.94 -10.26 4.82
CA HIS A 215 -22.32 -11.63 4.46
C HIS A 215 -21.34 -12.67 5.00
N CYS A 216 -20.34 -12.25 5.78
CA CYS A 216 -19.28 -13.10 6.27
C CYS A 216 -19.35 -13.27 7.79
N ASP A 217 -19.17 -14.50 8.26
CA ASP A 217 -18.96 -14.76 9.68
C ASP A 217 -17.54 -14.31 10.10
N VAL A 218 -16.56 -14.61 9.26
CA VAL A 218 -15.15 -14.27 9.46
C VAL A 218 -14.59 -13.66 8.19
N VAL A 219 -13.76 -12.63 8.31
CA VAL A 219 -12.98 -12.10 7.19
C VAL A 219 -11.49 -12.28 7.45
N ILE A 220 -10.79 -12.87 6.49
CA ILE A 220 -9.33 -13.02 6.51
C ILE A 220 -8.72 -11.99 5.54
N THR A 221 -7.88 -11.12 6.09
CA THR A 221 -7.07 -10.18 5.32
C THR A 221 -5.64 -10.67 5.23
N VAL A 222 -5.19 -11.07 4.05
CA VAL A 222 -3.79 -11.44 3.83
C VAL A 222 -2.95 -10.17 3.69
N GLY A 223 -1.86 -10.07 4.44
CA GLY A 223 -0.94 -8.92 4.41
C GLY A 223 -0.16 -8.72 5.69
N SER A 224 0.92 -7.95 5.63
CA SER A 224 1.84 -7.77 6.75
C SER A 224 1.35 -6.73 7.77
N ALA A 225 1.80 -6.87 9.02
CA ALA A 225 1.37 -6.03 10.14
C ALA A 225 1.78 -4.56 10.00
N ASN A 226 2.89 -4.29 9.32
CA ASN A 226 3.37 -2.95 9.03
C ASN A 226 2.75 -2.35 7.75
N SER A 227 1.88 -3.10 7.05
CA SER A 227 1.14 -2.58 5.89
C SER A 227 -0.11 -1.84 6.34
N SER A 228 -0.10 -0.51 6.32
CA SER A 228 -1.25 0.34 6.64
C SER A 228 -2.51 -0.11 5.88
N ASN A 229 -2.40 -0.34 4.56
CA ASN A 229 -3.54 -0.82 3.77
C ASN A 229 -4.12 -2.14 4.30
N SER A 230 -3.27 -3.12 4.67
CA SER A 230 -3.73 -4.42 5.16
C SER A 230 -4.40 -4.32 6.54
N VAL A 231 -3.85 -3.51 7.43
CA VAL A 231 -4.43 -3.26 8.76
C VAL A 231 -5.79 -2.59 8.64
N ARG A 232 -5.91 -1.56 7.80
CA ARG A 232 -7.19 -0.86 7.58
C ARG A 232 -8.28 -1.77 7.02
N LEU A 233 -7.96 -2.76 6.20
CA LEU A 233 -8.96 -3.71 5.67
C LEU A 233 -9.58 -4.59 6.77
N VAL A 234 -8.83 -4.91 7.84
CA VAL A 234 -9.38 -5.64 9.00
C VAL A 234 -10.42 -4.79 9.71
N GLU A 235 -10.11 -3.53 9.97
CA GLU A 235 -11.00 -2.58 10.63
C GLU A 235 -12.25 -2.30 9.79
N VAL A 236 -12.08 -2.02 8.51
CA VAL A 236 -13.18 -1.83 7.55
C VAL A 236 -14.10 -3.05 7.50
N ALA A 237 -13.58 -4.28 7.63
CA ALA A 237 -14.40 -5.48 7.64
C ALA A 237 -15.27 -5.56 8.91
N LEU A 238 -14.72 -5.21 10.07
CA LEU A 238 -15.46 -5.17 11.34
C LEU A 238 -16.54 -4.08 11.31
N ASP A 239 -16.17 -2.88 10.89
CA ASP A 239 -17.09 -1.73 10.80
C ASP A 239 -18.23 -1.99 9.80
N ALA A 240 -17.96 -2.76 8.75
CA ALA A 240 -18.95 -3.17 7.76
C ALA A 240 -19.82 -4.36 8.21
N GLY A 241 -19.60 -4.91 9.40
CA GLY A 241 -20.48 -5.90 10.01
C GLY A 241 -20.02 -7.36 9.93
N ALA A 242 -18.77 -7.63 9.61
CA ALA A 242 -18.20 -8.97 9.82
C ALA A 242 -18.18 -9.31 11.32
N ARG A 243 -18.55 -10.53 11.70
CA ARG A 243 -18.54 -10.95 13.10
C ARG A 243 -17.13 -10.99 13.70
N ALA A 244 -16.14 -11.36 12.88
CA ALA A 244 -14.72 -11.34 13.21
C ALA A 244 -13.89 -11.03 11.96
N SER A 245 -12.72 -10.42 12.16
CA SER A 245 -11.77 -10.17 11.08
C SER A 245 -10.34 -10.33 11.59
N TYR A 246 -9.52 -11.02 10.83
CA TYR A 246 -8.14 -11.34 11.18
C TYR A 246 -7.19 -11.02 10.03
N ARG A 247 -5.98 -10.58 10.39
CA ARG A 247 -4.88 -10.39 9.44
C ARG A 247 -3.88 -11.53 9.61
N VAL A 248 -3.39 -12.03 8.47
CA VAL A 248 -2.32 -13.04 8.43
C VAL A 248 -1.28 -12.67 7.37
N ASP A 249 -0.01 -12.90 7.65
CA ASP A 249 1.04 -12.79 6.64
C ASP A 249 0.99 -14.00 5.68
N ARG A 250 0.67 -15.20 6.21
CA ARG A 250 0.69 -16.48 5.49
C ARG A 250 -0.42 -17.39 5.98
N ALA A 251 -0.77 -18.40 5.18
CA ALA A 251 -1.75 -19.43 5.53
C ALA A 251 -1.43 -20.15 6.85
N SER A 252 -0.14 -20.34 7.17
CA SER A 252 0.31 -20.98 8.40
C SER A 252 -0.04 -20.24 9.69
N GLU A 253 -0.43 -18.96 9.61
CA GLU A 253 -0.86 -18.14 10.75
C GLU A 253 -2.38 -18.23 11.00
N VAL A 254 -3.11 -18.88 10.10
CA VAL A 254 -4.57 -19.05 10.24
C VAL A 254 -4.85 -20.06 11.33
N ASP A 255 -5.60 -19.63 12.35
CA ASP A 255 -6.08 -20.53 13.41
C ASP A 255 -7.42 -21.15 13.01
N PRO A 256 -7.52 -22.48 12.84
CA PRO A 256 -8.78 -23.14 12.53
C PRO A 256 -9.93 -22.85 13.51
N ALA A 257 -9.61 -22.51 14.76
CA ALA A 257 -10.61 -22.17 15.78
C ALA A 257 -11.38 -20.87 15.45
N TRP A 258 -10.83 -20.00 14.61
CA TRP A 258 -11.55 -18.79 14.15
C TRP A 258 -12.83 -19.11 13.38
N PHE A 259 -12.91 -20.31 12.81
CA PHE A 259 -14.02 -20.75 11.95
C PHE A 259 -15.07 -21.57 12.69
N ASP A 260 -15.00 -21.70 14.02
CA ASP A 260 -15.98 -22.45 14.80
C ASP A 260 -17.38 -21.85 14.62
N GLY A 261 -18.28 -22.64 14.05
CA GLY A 261 -19.65 -22.24 13.72
C GLY A 261 -19.77 -21.28 12.54
N ALA A 262 -18.66 -20.96 11.82
CA ALA A 262 -18.70 -20.13 10.63
C ALA A 262 -19.14 -20.96 9.40
N THR A 263 -19.95 -20.36 8.55
CA THR A 263 -20.41 -20.92 7.28
C THR A 263 -19.92 -20.14 6.07
N THR A 264 -19.68 -18.84 6.24
CA THR A 264 -19.19 -17.96 5.18
C THR A 264 -17.94 -17.23 5.64
N VAL A 265 -16.84 -17.43 4.92
CA VAL A 265 -15.55 -16.78 5.16
C VAL A 265 -15.27 -15.79 4.03
N GLY A 266 -15.02 -14.53 4.36
CA GLY A 266 -14.52 -13.52 3.43
C GLY A 266 -13.01 -13.62 3.32
N VAL A 267 -12.45 -13.50 2.12
CA VAL A 267 -11.01 -13.43 1.91
C VAL A 267 -10.68 -12.19 1.08
N THR A 268 -9.75 -11.39 1.56
CA THR A 268 -9.17 -10.25 0.86
C THR A 268 -7.67 -10.18 1.06
N SER A 269 -7.01 -9.23 0.41
CA SER A 269 -5.60 -8.97 0.66
C SER A 269 -5.22 -7.51 0.42
N GLY A 270 -4.18 -7.07 1.11
CA GLY A 270 -3.61 -5.76 0.92
C GLY A 270 -2.99 -5.56 -0.46
N ALA A 271 -2.74 -4.29 -0.80
CA ALA A 271 -2.20 -3.85 -2.10
C ALA A 271 -0.74 -4.29 -2.34
N SER A 272 -0.04 -4.76 -1.31
CA SER A 272 1.35 -5.25 -1.38
C SER A 272 1.48 -6.78 -1.38
N VAL A 273 0.36 -7.50 -1.50
CA VAL A 273 0.31 -8.97 -1.35
C VAL A 273 0.33 -9.66 -2.70
N PRO A 274 1.31 -10.55 -2.97
CA PRO A 274 1.29 -11.39 -4.17
C PRO A 274 0.17 -12.44 -4.08
N GLU A 275 -0.46 -12.74 -5.20
CA GLU A 275 -1.64 -13.64 -5.27
C GLU A 275 -1.37 -15.05 -4.74
N ILE A 276 -0.10 -15.50 -4.77
CA ILE A 276 0.27 -16.81 -4.22
C ILE A 276 -0.13 -16.97 -2.76
N LEU A 277 0.05 -15.91 -1.94
CA LEU A 277 -0.30 -15.97 -0.52
C LEU A 277 -1.83 -16.05 -0.29
N VAL A 278 -2.61 -15.44 -1.17
CA VAL A 278 -4.08 -15.58 -1.14
C VAL A 278 -4.50 -17.00 -1.50
N ARG A 279 -3.85 -17.57 -2.51
CA ARG A 279 -4.09 -18.95 -2.94
C ARG A 279 -3.80 -19.95 -1.82
N ASP A 280 -2.69 -19.81 -1.12
CA ASP A 280 -2.32 -20.67 -0.01
C ASP A 280 -3.40 -20.64 1.10
N VAL A 281 -3.98 -19.45 1.37
CA VAL A 281 -5.10 -19.31 2.32
C VAL A 281 -6.36 -20.01 1.79
N LEU A 282 -6.67 -19.88 0.49
CA LEU A 282 -7.82 -20.55 -0.11
C LEU A 282 -7.66 -22.09 -0.08
N GLU A 283 -6.47 -22.60 -0.33
CA GLU A 283 -6.16 -24.05 -0.24
C GLU A 283 -6.34 -24.56 1.19
N LEU A 284 -5.87 -23.82 2.19
CA LEU A 284 -6.10 -24.14 3.60
C LEU A 284 -7.59 -24.18 3.93
N LEU A 285 -8.35 -23.15 3.51
CA LEU A 285 -9.79 -23.07 3.75
C LEU A 285 -10.55 -24.23 3.07
N ALA A 286 -10.15 -24.62 1.85
CA ALA A 286 -10.70 -25.80 1.18
C ALA A 286 -10.48 -27.08 2.01
N GLY A 287 -9.30 -27.25 2.62
CA GLY A 287 -8.99 -28.33 3.56
C GLY A 287 -9.88 -28.34 4.82
N LEU A 288 -10.44 -27.18 5.20
CA LEU A 288 -11.40 -27.01 6.31
C LEU A 288 -12.87 -27.13 5.85
N GLY A 289 -13.09 -27.48 4.58
CA GLY A 289 -14.43 -27.70 4.00
C GLY A 289 -15.06 -26.47 3.36
N TYR A 290 -14.32 -25.35 3.19
CA TYR A 290 -14.77 -24.16 2.46
C TYR A 290 -14.33 -24.25 0.99
N ASP A 291 -14.84 -25.23 0.25
CA ASP A 291 -14.46 -25.56 -1.12
C ASP A 291 -15.18 -24.73 -2.20
N SER A 292 -16.27 -24.06 -1.82
CA SER A 292 -17.05 -23.20 -2.72
C SER A 292 -16.55 -21.76 -2.65
N VAL A 293 -15.88 -21.28 -3.70
CA VAL A 293 -15.35 -19.91 -3.78
C VAL A 293 -16.20 -19.08 -4.75
N GLU A 294 -16.72 -17.96 -4.27
CA GLU A 294 -17.47 -16.96 -5.05
C GLU A 294 -16.68 -15.64 -5.08
N GLU A 295 -16.34 -15.15 -6.27
CA GLU A 295 -15.66 -13.85 -6.39
C GLU A 295 -16.66 -12.70 -6.32
N VAL A 296 -16.46 -11.78 -5.36
CA VAL A 296 -17.24 -10.54 -5.20
C VAL A 296 -16.47 -9.38 -5.83
N ARG A 297 -16.75 -9.10 -7.09
CA ARG A 297 -16.06 -8.04 -7.85
C ARG A 297 -16.79 -6.70 -7.71
N THR A 298 -16.03 -5.64 -7.41
CA THR A 298 -16.52 -4.27 -7.29
C THR A 298 -15.92 -3.31 -8.31
N ALA A 299 -14.69 -3.60 -8.75
CA ALA A 299 -14.00 -2.78 -9.75
C ALA A 299 -13.03 -3.64 -10.58
N THR A 300 -12.59 -3.10 -11.71
CA THR A 300 -11.49 -3.63 -12.52
C THR A 300 -10.35 -2.62 -12.51
N GLU A 301 -9.14 -3.09 -12.27
CA GLU A 301 -7.94 -2.24 -12.22
C GLU A 301 -7.06 -2.54 -13.44
N ASP A 302 -7.01 -1.58 -14.39
CA ASP A 302 -6.22 -1.68 -15.62
C ASP A 302 -5.04 -0.70 -15.63
N LEU A 303 -4.87 0.09 -14.56
CA LEU A 303 -3.79 1.07 -14.44
C LEU A 303 -2.44 0.36 -14.37
N MET A 304 -1.48 0.86 -15.12
CA MET A 304 -0.09 0.41 -15.11
C MET A 304 0.84 1.61 -15.09
N PHE A 305 1.93 1.52 -14.33
CA PHE A 305 2.96 2.54 -14.31
C PHE A 305 4.24 2.07 -15.01
N SER A 306 4.88 2.97 -15.72
CA SER A 306 6.22 2.72 -16.28
C SER A 306 7.24 2.56 -15.15
N LEU A 307 8.27 1.74 -15.37
CA LEU A 307 9.41 1.61 -14.46
C LEU A 307 10.07 2.98 -14.17
N PRO A 308 10.84 3.10 -13.08
CA PRO A 308 11.64 4.30 -12.79
C PRO A 308 12.44 4.77 -14.00
N ARG A 309 12.56 6.09 -14.14
CA ARG A 309 13.20 6.70 -15.33
C ARG A 309 14.65 6.26 -15.47
N GLU A 310 15.38 6.22 -14.36
CA GLU A 310 16.79 5.87 -14.29
C GLU A 310 16.98 4.46 -14.86
N LEU A 311 16.24 3.50 -14.35
CA LEU A 311 16.30 2.10 -14.78
C LEU A 311 15.89 1.94 -16.25
N ARG A 312 14.82 2.61 -16.69
CA ARG A 312 14.40 2.57 -18.11
C ARG A 312 15.45 3.10 -19.06
N THR A 313 16.17 4.14 -18.64
CA THR A 313 17.24 4.74 -19.43
C THR A 313 18.39 3.77 -19.61
N ASP A 314 18.81 3.10 -18.53
CA ASP A 314 19.90 2.12 -18.53
C ASP A 314 19.53 0.86 -19.34
N LEU A 315 18.33 0.31 -19.12
CA LEU A 315 17.81 -0.83 -19.89
C LEU A 315 17.76 -0.53 -21.40
N LYS A 316 17.30 0.67 -21.77
CA LYS A 316 17.26 1.08 -23.18
C LYS A 316 18.67 1.21 -23.77
N ALA A 317 19.62 1.74 -23.01
CA ALA A 317 21.02 1.87 -23.46
C ALA A 317 21.68 0.49 -23.67
N ALA A 318 21.27 -0.51 -22.89
CA ALA A 318 21.71 -1.89 -23.03
C ALA A 318 21.00 -2.67 -24.18
N GLY A 319 20.05 -2.04 -24.87
CA GLY A 319 19.28 -2.70 -25.94
C GLY A 319 18.20 -3.66 -25.41
N GLU A 320 17.92 -3.62 -24.12
CA GLU A 320 16.86 -4.41 -23.53
C GLU A 320 15.48 -3.81 -23.88
N PRO A 321 14.48 -4.64 -24.23
CA PRO A 321 13.14 -4.13 -24.51
C PRO A 321 12.61 -3.44 -23.24
N PRO A 322 11.85 -2.32 -23.39
CA PRO A 322 11.21 -1.70 -22.24
C PRO A 322 10.39 -2.80 -21.54
N ALA A 323 10.69 -3.04 -20.27
CA ALA A 323 9.91 -3.96 -19.47
C ALA A 323 8.46 -3.46 -19.51
N ARG A 324 7.62 -4.19 -20.22
CA ARG A 324 6.18 -3.91 -20.20
C ARG A 324 5.73 -4.16 -18.77
N PRO A 325 5.07 -3.19 -18.12
CA PRO A 325 4.42 -3.48 -16.86
C PRO A 325 3.59 -4.74 -17.09
N ARG A 326 3.74 -5.73 -16.22
CA ARG A 326 2.92 -6.93 -16.33
C ARG A 326 1.47 -6.40 -16.19
N ARG A 327 0.61 -6.67 -17.20
CA ARG A 327 -0.84 -6.51 -17.00
C ARG A 327 -1.13 -7.25 -15.70
N GLY A 328 -1.74 -6.55 -14.74
CA GLY A 328 -1.98 -7.00 -13.37
C GLY A 328 -2.16 -8.51 -13.38
N ALA A 329 -1.34 -9.23 -12.67
CA ALA A 329 -1.08 -10.63 -12.91
C ALA A 329 -2.37 -11.46 -12.84
N ARG A 330 -3.15 -11.45 -13.91
CA ARG A 330 -3.87 -12.62 -14.33
C ARG A 330 -2.79 -13.62 -14.79
N ARG A 331 -2.02 -14.17 -13.88
CA ARG A 331 -1.75 -15.59 -13.98
C ARG A 331 -3.12 -16.21 -13.77
N GLU A 332 -3.78 -16.44 -14.89
CA GLU A 332 -4.91 -17.33 -14.93
C GLU A 332 -4.53 -18.55 -14.11
N LEU A 333 -5.15 -18.66 -12.94
CA LEU A 333 -5.45 -19.96 -12.42
C LEU A 333 -6.36 -20.54 -13.51
N ALA A 334 -5.80 -21.37 -14.35
CA ALA A 334 -6.58 -22.38 -15.02
C ALA A 334 -7.19 -23.22 -13.90
N VAL A 335 -8.33 -22.78 -13.40
CA VAL A 335 -9.29 -23.67 -12.79
C VAL A 335 -9.88 -24.40 -13.98
N GLU A 336 -9.31 -25.57 -14.31
CA GLU A 336 -10.00 -26.51 -15.15
C GLU A 336 -11.37 -26.75 -14.50
N PRO A 337 -12.47 -26.61 -15.26
CA PRO A 337 -13.77 -26.95 -14.74
C PRO A 337 -13.78 -28.46 -14.49
N VAL A 338 -13.99 -28.88 -13.24
CA VAL A 338 -14.39 -30.23 -12.90
C VAL A 338 -15.85 -30.40 -13.20
#